data_a42b397c69f09bbea1964498121f017f
#
_entry.id   a42b397c69f09bbea1964498121f017f
#
_cell.length_a   1.000
_cell.length_b   1.000
_cell.length_c   1.000
_cell.angle_alpha   90.00
_cell.angle_beta   90.00
_cell.angle_gamma   90.00
#
_symmetry.space_group_name_H-M   'P 1'
#
loop_
_entity.id
_entity.type
_entity.pdbx_description
1 polymer ?
#
loop_
_entity_poly.entity_id
_entity_poly.type
_entity_poly.pdbx_seq_one_letter_code
_entity_poly.pdbx_strand_id
1 'polypeptide(L)'
;MSGRGLARLAPLALVLSLGLTACGGSDDADPPAGTQSSSNEGNSVAVTVTREGDSFTPNGERVELAVGQTLVLTVTADEAGELHVHSTPEQEIAYEEGTSEHEITIDRPGVVEVESHEPDQIVLQLEVR
;
A
#
# COMPACT_ATOMS: atom_id res chain seq x y z
N MET A 1 -51.93 37.14 37.19
CA MET A 1 -51.02 37.76 38.15
C MET A 1 -49.63 37.61 37.52
N SER A 2 -49.21 38.61 36.80
CA SER A 2 -48.49 39.83 37.19
C SER A 2 -47.07 39.54 37.67
N GLY A 3 -46.11 40.10 36.92
CA GLY A 3 -44.75 40.41 37.34
C GLY A 3 -43.76 40.20 36.16
N ARG A 4 -43.56 41.10 35.33
CA ARG A 4 -42.91 42.41 35.07
C ARG A 4 -41.57 42.53 35.80
N GLY A 5 -40.50 42.69 35.04
CA GLY A 5 -39.20 43.26 35.48
C GLY A 5 -38.09 42.92 34.54
N LEU A 6 -37.88 43.78 33.75
CA LEU A 6 -36.91 44.87 33.50
C LEU A 6 -35.58 44.46 32.90
N ALA A 7 -35.39 45.09 31.76
CA ALA A 7 -34.16 45.20 30.98
C ALA A 7 -32.96 45.70 31.77
N ARG A 8 -31.77 45.26 31.42
CA ARG A 8 -30.54 46.06 31.48
C ARG A 8 -29.70 45.84 30.25
N LEU A 9 -29.53 46.93 29.54
CA LEU A 9 -28.62 47.17 28.42
C LEU A 9 -27.18 47.42 28.93
N ALA A 10 -26.23 47.11 28.08
CA ALA A 10 -24.94 47.71 27.81
C ALA A 10 -23.68 47.02 28.35
N PRO A 11 -22.50 47.22 27.75
CA PRO A 11 -22.18 47.68 26.42
C PRO A 11 -21.14 46.81 25.67
N LEU A 12 -21.12 46.99 24.39
CA LEU A 12 -20.09 46.92 23.35
C LEU A 12 -18.63 46.95 23.86
N ALA A 13 -17.89 45.89 23.65
CA ALA A 13 -16.43 45.90 23.55
C ALA A 13 -16.01 45.22 22.27
N LEU A 14 -15.67 46.03 21.29
CA LEU A 14 -15.08 45.69 20.01
C LEU A 14 -13.61 45.40 20.25
N VAL A 15 -13.21 44.14 20.18
CA VAL A 15 -11.80 43.73 20.08
C VAL A 15 -11.55 43.17 18.69
N LEU A 16 -10.91 43.97 17.88
CA LEU A 16 -10.43 43.66 16.54
C LEU A 16 -9.09 42.88 16.69
N SER A 17 -9.12 41.59 16.66
CA SER A 17 -7.91 40.77 16.53
C SER A 17 -7.83 40.21 15.10
N LEU A 18 -6.90 40.81 14.33
CA LEU A 18 -6.45 40.23 13.06
C LEU A 18 -5.71 38.90 13.36
N GLY A 19 -6.38 37.77 13.16
CA GLY A 19 -5.74 36.48 13.08
C GLY A 19 -5.57 36.11 11.63
N LEU A 20 -4.32 36.02 11.17
CA LEU A 20 -4.01 35.36 9.91
C LEU A 20 -4.36 33.87 10.05
N THR A 21 -5.47 33.46 9.47
CA THR A 21 -5.77 32.05 9.28
C THR A 21 -5.09 31.60 8.00
N ALA A 22 -4.00 30.82 8.15
CA ALA A 22 -3.48 30.01 7.08
C ALA A 22 -4.55 28.98 6.69
N CYS A 23 -5.05 29.06 5.47
CA CYS A 23 -5.84 28.01 4.86
C CYS A 23 -4.98 26.75 4.68
N GLY A 24 -5.12 25.81 5.60
CA GLY A 24 -4.81 24.41 5.34
C GLY A 24 -6.06 23.75 4.79
N GLY A 25 -6.18 23.66 3.48
CA GLY A 25 -7.19 22.83 2.85
C GLY A 25 -6.85 21.37 3.10
N SER A 26 -7.59 20.73 3.99
CA SER A 26 -7.64 19.27 4.06
C SER A 26 -8.70 18.83 3.07
N ASP A 27 -8.27 18.53 1.85
CA ASP A 27 -9.06 17.69 0.97
C ASP A 27 -8.97 16.27 1.50
N ASP A 28 -9.96 15.84 2.26
CA ASP A 28 -10.23 14.44 2.55
C ASP A 28 -10.68 13.77 1.25
N ALA A 29 -9.72 13.48 0.39
CA ALA A 29 -9.91 12.50 -0.65
C ALA A 29 -9.64 11.13 -0.03
N ASP A 30 -10.69 10.35 0.18
CA ASP A 30 -10.62 8.93 0.43
C ASP A 30 -9.64 8.30 -0.56
N PRO A 31 -8.52 7.67 -0.12
CA PRO A 31 -7.64 6.98 -1.06
C PRO A 31 -8.40 5.80 -1.64
N PRO A 32 -8.32 5.55 -2.95
CA PRO A 32 -8.90 4.36 -3.53
C PRO A 32 -8.28 3.14 -2.85
N ALA A 33 -9.14 2.28 -2.33
CA ALA A 33 -8.76 1.02 -1.73
C ALA A 33 -7.93 0.22 -2.77
N GLY A 34 -6.68 -0.08 -2.43
CA GLY A 34 -5.87 -1.01 -3.20
C GLY A 34 -4.46 -0.60 -3.58
N THR A 35 -3.87 0.44 -2.99
CA THR A 35 -2.43 0.64 -3.15
C THR A 35 -1.71 -0.14 -2.06
N GLN A 36 -1.28 -1.35 -2.37
CA GLN A 36 -0.32 -2.10 -1.57
C GLN A 36 0.97 -1.27 -1.55
N SER A 37 1.33 -0.78 -0.37
CA SER A 37 2.45 0.12 -0.20
C SER A 37 3.75 -0.65 -0.38
N SER A 38 4.47 -0.43 -1.47
CA SER A 38 5.87 -0.80 -1.53
C SER A 38 6.67 0.22 -0.72
N SER A 39 7.26 -0.21 0.39
CA SER A 39 8.17 0.64 1.17
C SER A 39 9.61 0.34 0.77
N ASN A 40 10.35 1.38 0.33
CA ASN A 40 11.79 1.29 0.10
C ASN A 40 12.52 1.58 1.41
N GLU A 41 12.98 0.56 2.10
CA GLU A 41 13.86 0.71 3.25
C GLU A 41 15.29 0.34 2.87
N GLY A 42 16.09 1.35 2.52
CA GLY A 42 17.51 1.15 2.22
C GLY A 42 17.76 0.32 0.95
N ASN A 43 18.20 -0.92 1.12
CA ASN A 43 18.57 -1.82 0.01
C ASN A 43 17.46 -2.86 -0.32
N SER A 44 16.27 -2.76 0.25
CA SER A 44 15.17 -3.68 0.02
C SER A 44 13.88 -2.95 -0.37
N VAL A 45 13.03 -3.65 -1.11
CA VAL A 45 11.65 -3.27 -1.42
C VAL A 45 10.72 -4.31 -0.83
N ALA A 46 9.74 -3.88 -0.04
CA ALA A 46 8.76 -4.78 0.56
C ALA A 46 7.43 -4.74 -0.22
N VAL A 47 6.89 -5.90 -0.54
CA VAL A 47 5.60 -6.06 -1.21
C VAL A 47 4.80 -7.14 -0.51
N THR A 48 3.51 -6.88 -0.31
CA THR A 48 2.58 -7.88 0.23
C THR A 48 1.68 -8.40 -0.89
N VAL A 49 1.57 -9.72 -0.98
CA VAL A 49 0.65 -10.43 -1.86
C VAL A 49 -0.35 -11.18 -1.01
N THR A 50 -1.63 -11.04 -1.32
CA THR A 50 -2.72 -11.77 -0.66
C THR A 50 -3.36 -12.71 -1.67
N ARG A 51 -3.53 -13.98 -1.31
CA ARG A 51 -4.33 -14.96 -2.03
C ARG A 51 -5.61 -15.24 -1.27
N GLU A 52 -6.75 -15.13 -1.96
CA GLU A 52 -8.07 -15.51 -1.46
C GLU A 52 -8.76 -16.38 -2.50
N GLY A 53 -8.80 -17.67 -2.27
CA GLY A 53 -9.28 -18.67 -3.23
C GLY A 53 -8.51 -18.59 -4.56
N ASP A 54 -9.22 -18.33 -5.65
CA ASP A 54 -8.65 -18.23 -7.00
C ASP A 54 -8.22 -16.80 -7.38
N SER A 55 -7.95 -15.94 -6.41
CA SER A 55 -7.61 -14.54 -6.68
C SER A 55 -6.37 -14.09 -5.92
N PHE A 56 -5.49 -13.36 -6.63
CA PHE A 56 -4.36 -12.68 -6.04
C PHE A 56 -4.56 -11.16 -6.03
N THR A 57 -4.09 -10.52 -4.97
CA THR A 57 -4.00 -9.06 -4.84
C THR A 57 -2.58 -8.72 -4.36
N PRO A 58 -1.79 -7.91 -5.07
CA PRO A 58 -2.14 -7.27 -6.34
C PRO A 58 -2.24 -8.26 -7.52
N ASN A 59 -2.76 -7.77 -8.66
CA ASN A 59 -2.91 -8.51 -9.91
C ASN A 59 -2.17 -7.76 -11.02
N GLY A 60 -0.98 -8.22 -11.36
CA GLY A 60 -0.14 -7.64 -12.40
C GLY A 60 0.46 -6.27 -12.03
N GLU A 61 0.59 -5.96 -10.74
CA GLU A 61 1.19 -4.70 -10.30
C GLU A 61 2.67 -4.63 -10.67
N ARG A 62 3.10 -3.44 -11.11
CA ARG A 62 4.49 -3.18 -11.46
C ARG A 62 5.27 -2.68 -10.25
N VAL A 63 6.40 -3.33 -9.97
CA VAL A 63 7.33 -3.00 -8.88
C VAL A 63 8.70 -2.71 -9.47
N GLU A 64 9.27 -1.58 -9.12
CA GLU A 64 10.63 -1.19 -9.55
C GLU A 64 11.68 -1.70 -8.58
N LEU A 65 12.72 -2.33 -9.10
CA LEU A 65 13.87 -2.84 -8.35
C LEU A 65 15.18 -2.40 -9.00
N ALA A 66 16.19 -2.09 -8.19
CA ALA A 66 17.54 -2.03 -8.70
C ALA A 66 18.11 -3.44 -8.91
N VAL A 67 19.03 -3.60 -9.88
CA VAL A 67 19.74 -4.88 -10.06
C VAL A 67 20.43 -5.26 -8.75
N GLY A 68 20.20 -6.48 -8.26
CA GLY A 68 20.73 -6.99 -7.00
C GLY A 68 20.04 -6.46 -5.75
N GLN A 69 19.00 -5.65 -5.88
CA GLN A 69 18.17 -5.22 -4.73
C GLN A 69 17.28 -6.38 -4.26
N THR A 70 17.13 -6.50 -2.94
CA THR A 70 16.26 -7.53 -2.35
C THR A 70 14.80 -7.09 -2.41
N LEU A 71 13.94 -7.92 -2.99
CA LEU A 71 12.49 -7.87 -2.80
C LEU A 71 12.13 -8.74 -1.61
N VAL A 72 11.53 -8.15 -0.58
CA VAL A 72 10.92 -8.87 0.55
C VAL A 72 9.45 -9.07 0.22
N LEU A 73 9.09 -10.28 -0.17
CA LEU A 73 7.74 -10.66 -0.56
C LEU A 73 7.03 -11.32 0.62
N THR A 74 6.02 -10.64 1.17
CA THR A 74 5.13 -11.22 2.18
C THR A 74 3.92 -11.81 1.47
N VAL A 75 3.71 -13.12 1.60
CA VAL A 75 2.54 -13.82 1.06
C VAL A 75 1.59 -14.16 2.19
N THR A 76 0.34 -13.70 2.08
CA THR A 76 -0.77 -14.10 2.96
C THR A 76 -1.76 -14.89 2.13
N ALA A 77 -2.01 -16.15 2.48
CA ALA A 77 -2.79 -17.06 1.67
C ALA A 77 -3.80 -17.85 2.52
N ASP A 78 -4.95 -18.13 1.97
CA ASP A 78 -5.98 -19.00 2.56
C ASP A 78 -5.78 -20.48 2.21
N GLU A 79 -4.84 -20.79 1.31
CA GLU A 79 -4.39 -22.15 1.01
C GLU A 79 -2.93 -22.14 0.52
N ALA A 80 -2.29 -23.30 0.59
CA ALA A 80 -0.92 -23.49 0.09
C ALA A 80 -0.84 -23.37 -1.44
N GLY A 81 0.32 -22.95 -1.93
CA GLY A 81 0.57 -22.83 -3.36
C GLY A 81 2.02 -22.49 -3.68
N GLU A 82 2.23 -22.04 -4.91
CA GLU A 82 3.55 -21.70 -5.42
C GLU A 82 3.47 -20.49 -6.36
N LEU A 83 4.46 -19.62 -6.27
CA LEU A 83 4.70 -18.55 -7.22
C LEU A 83 6.00 -18.83 -7.99
N HIS A 84 5.97 -18.59 -9.29
CA HIS A 84 7.12 -18.66 -10.18
C HIS A 84 7.63 -17.27 -10.49
N VAL A 85 8.91 -17.06 -10.27
CA VAL A 85 9.62 -15.82 -10.63
C VAL A 85 10.44 -16.11 -11.87
N HIS A 86 10.03 -15.57 -13.02
CA HIS A 86 10.65 -15.81 -14.33
C HIS A 86 11.97 -15.06 -14.50
N SER A 87 12.84 -15.17 -13.50
CA SER A 87 14.21 -14.67 -13.52
C SER A 87 15.17 -15.64 -14.22
N THR A 88 16.44 -15.30 -14.28
CA THR A 88 17.49 -16.23 -14.75
C THR A 88 18.59 -16.29 -13.69
N PRO A 89 18.72 -17.41 -12.97
CA PRO A 89 17.84 -18.60 -13.01
C PRO A 89 16.43 -18.30 -12.52
N GLU A 90 15.47 -19.14 -12.92
CA GLU A 90 14.10 -19.11 -12.41
C GLU A 90 14.08 -19.47 -10.93
N GLN A 91 13.15 -18.86 -10.17
CA GLN A 91 12.98 -19.12 -8.74
C GLN A 91 11.53 -19.55 -8.48
N GLU A 92 11.38 -20.56 -7.64
CA GLU A 92 10.09 -21.09 -7.19
C GLU A 92 9.91 -20.70 -5.71
N ILE A 93 8.74 -20.21 -5.37
CA ILE A 93 8.39 -19.75 -4.02
C ILE A 93 7.16 -20.50 -3.55
N ALA A 94 7.39 -21.60 -2.85
CA ALA A 94 6.32 -22.32 -2.19
C ALA A 94 5.88 -21.58 -0.93
N TYR A 95 4.57 -21.49 -0.71
CA TYR A 95 3.95 -20.90 0.47
C TYR A 95 2.85 -21.80 1.01
N GLU A 96 2.61 -21.71 2.32
CA GLU A 96 1.56 -22.43 3.03
C GLU A 96 0.37 -21.50 3.33
N GLU A 97 -0.74 -22.05 3.78
CA GLU A 97 -1.83 -21.28 4.39
C GLU A 97 -1.31 -20.42 5.55
N GLY A 98 -1.70 -19.15 5.58
CA GLY A 98 -1.24 -18.16 6.55
C GLY A 98 -0.33 -17.13 5.92
N THR A 99 0.61 -16.60 6.69
CA THR A 99 1.53 -15.56 6.25
C THR A 99 2.96 -16.07 6.26
N SER A 100 3.66 -15.91 5.14
CA SER A 100 5.08 -16.24 4.98
C SER A 100 5.84 -15.07 4.34
N GLU A 101 7.15 -15.01 4.56
CA GLU A 101 8.03 -13.99 4.00
C GLU A 101 9.15 -14.66 3.20
N HIS A 102 9.43 -14.10 2.03
CA HIS A 102 10.40 -14.62 1.10
C HIS A 102 11.28 -13.50 0.56
N GLU A 103 12.58 -13.74 0.45
CA GLU A 103 13.54 -12.81 -0.14
C GLU A 103 13.88 -13.23 -1.57
N ILE A 104 13.73 -12.29 -2.51
CA ILE A 104 14.01 -12.49 -3.93
C ILE A 104 15.06 -11.47 -4.37
N THR A 105 16.09 -11.92 -5.05
CA THR A 105 17.10 -11.05 -5.67
C THR A 105 17.22 -11.38 -7.15
N ILE A 106 17.28 -10.34 -7.99
CA ILE A 106 17.40 -10.48 -9.43
C ILE A 106 18.64 -9.71 -9.90
N ASP A 107 19.61 -10.44 -10.47
CA ASP A 107 20.91 -9.91 -10.83
C ASP A 107 21.01 -9.39 -12.26
N ARG A 108 19.90 -9.43 -13.02
CA ARG A 108 19.85 -9.00 -14.41
C ARG A 108 18.75 -7.99 -14.66
N PRO A 109 19.02 -6.92 -15.41
CA PRO A 109 17.98 -5.95 -15.76
C PRO A 109 16.95 -6.56 -16.73
N GLY A 110 15.72 -6.10 -16.62
CA GLY A 110 14.60 -6.54 -17.46
C GLY A 110 13.27 -6.49 -16.72
N VAL A 111 12.22 -6.97 -17.35
CA VAL A 111 10.93 -7.20 -16.74
C VAL A 111 10.82 -8.68 -16.40
N VAL A 112 10.59 -8.97 -15.13
CA VAL A 112 10.46 -10.31 -14.59
C VAL A 112 9.05 -10.49 -14.05
N GLU A 113 8.33 -11.48 -14.51
CA GLU A 113 6.99 -11.80 -14.04
C GLU A 113 7.06 -12.73 -12.83
N VAL A 114 6.20 -12.45 -11.86
CA VAL A 114 5.89 -13.34 -10.74
C VAL A 114 4.48 -13.83 -10.99
N GLU A 115 4.32 -15.11 -11.23
CA GLU A 115 3.03 -15.69 -11.58
C GLU A 115 2.68 -16.92 -10.73
N SER A 116 1.39 -17.17 -10.62
CA SER A 116 0.82 -18.42 -10.14
C SER A 116 0.29 -19.21 -11.33
N HIS A 117 0.48 -20.53 -11.34
CA HIS A 117 -0.10 -21.40 -12.35
C HIS A 117 -1.44 -22.01 -11.89
N GLU A 118 -1.73 -21.96 -10.59
CA GLU A 118 -2.98 -22.45 -10.00
C GLU A 118 -3.48 -21.46 -8.93
N PRO A 119 -4.36 -20.53 -9.27
CA PRO A 119 -4.88 -20.17 -10.61
C PRO A 119 -3.83 -19.48 -11.49
N ASP A 120 -4.00 -19.58 -12.81
CA ASP A 120 -3.11 -18.94 -13.79
C ASP A 120 -3.29 -17.42 -13.76
N GLN A 121 -2.31 -16.74 -13.17
CA GLN A 121 -2.37 -15.29 -12.95
C GLN A 121 -0.98 -14.67 -12.78
N ILE A 122 -0.73 -13.57 -13.49
CA ILE A 122 0.44 -12.71 -13.21
C ILE A 122 0.12 -11.87 -11.97
N VAL A 123 0.89 -12.09 -10.92
CA VAL A 123 0.72 -11.41 -9.62
C VAL A 123 1.48 -10.09 -9.61
N LEU A 124 2.75 -10.11 -10.02
CA LEU A 124 3.62 -8.92 -10.09
C LEU A 124 4.41 -8.90 -11.41
N GLN A 125 4.78 -7.69 -11.82
CA GLN A 125 5.78 -7.43 -12.86
C GLN A 125 6.94 -6.64 -12.25
N LEU A 126 8.09 -7.27 -12.07
CA LEU A 126 9.28 -6.65 -11.49
C LEU A 126 10.09 -5.98 -12.59
N GLU A 127 10.16 -4.63 -12.56
CA GLU A 127 10.99 -3.85 -13.49
C GLU A 127 12.36 -3.63 -12.86
N VAL A 128 13.33 -4.42 -13.28
CA VAL A 128 14.69 -4.43 -12.74
C VAL A 128 15.61 -3.57 -13.60
N ARG A 129 16.25 -2.56 -13.02
CA ARG A 129 17.12 -1.61 -13.73
C ARG A 129 18.26 -1.00 -12.89
#